data_25feca8bc752d5a38d849572b9f78b6d
#
_entry.id   25feca8bc752d5a38d849572b9f78b6d
#
_cell.length_a   1.000
_cell.length_b   1.000
_cell.length_c   1.000
_cell.angle_alpha   90.00
_cell.angle_beta   90.00
_cell.angle_gamma   90.00
#
_symmetry.space_group_name_H-M   'P 1'
#
loop_
_entity.id
_entity.type
_entity.pdbx_description
1 polymer ?
#
loop_
_entity_poly.entity_id
_entity_poly.type
_entity_poly.pdbx_seq_one_letter_code
_entity_poly.pdbx_strand_id
1 'polypeptide(L)'
;EYRFLLSDEYLEVEIQKQNREVYIYEIEKDYDDDLGIEFTNPIIDKAKSCRNKCVFCFIDQLPKGMRETLYFKDDDSRLSFLQGNFVTLTNMSEEDINNIIKYRISPINISVHTTNPELRKTMIKNKFAGNLYSIMERLAEAQIQMNCQIVLCPGYNDKEELERTVSDLTKLYPYVNSAAAVPVGITKHREHLPNLEIFNEKTAGETIDQVDKLQKKYLKELGTRFIFLSDEFYIMANRKLLDYDEYEGFIQFENGVGMISKFEREIKDYLENLSEDHKSKIKKVSIATGHSAYEFMCEMAKCIMEKCPNVQIDVYKIINNFFGDTITVSGLVTATDIIDQLKDKNLGETLYIPRSMLKADEEIFL
;
A
#
# COMPACT_ATOMS: atom_id res chain seq x y z
N GLU A 1 6.03 10.55 -20.37
CA GLU A 1 6.55 11.69 -21.14
C GLU A 1 7.08 11.24 -22.50
N TYR A 2 8.06 10.34 -22.57
CA TYR A 2 8.63 9.83 -23.84
C TYR A 2 7.53 9.32 -24.80
N ARG A 3 6.66 8.41 -24.35
CA ARG A 3 5.56 7.89 -25.17
C ARG A 3 4.56 8.95 -25.62
N PHE A 4 4.35 9.97 -24.82
CA PHE A 4 3.49 11.10 -25.22
C PHE A 4 4.12 11.93 -26.33
N LEU A 5 5.43 12.20 -26.22
CA LEU A 5 6.16 12.94 -27.26
C LEU A 5 6.29 12.14 -28.56
N LEU A 6 6.39 10.80 -28.48
CA LEU A 6 6.43 9.93 -29.64
C LEU A 6 5.16 9.94 -30.51
N SER A 7 4.04 10.44 -30.00
CA SER A 7 2.79 10.48 -30.76
C SER A 7 2.77 11.58 -31.83
N ASP A 8 3.78 12.45 -31.90
CA ASP A 8 3.91 13.43 -32.96
C ASP A 8 4.53 12.80 -34.23
N GLU A 9 4.08 13.22 -35.40
CA GLU A 9 4.59 12.75 -36.73
C GLU A 9 5.96 13.36 -37.09
N TYR A 10 6.32 14.48 -36.46
CA TYR A 10 7.64 15.12 -36.58
C TYR A 10 8.28 15.26 -35.19
N LEU A 11 9.51 14.77 -35.10
CA LEU A 11 10.28 14.79 -33.86
C LEU A 11 11.68 15.36 -34.09
N GLU A 12 12.14 16.17 -33.15
CA GLU A 12 13.54 16.55 -33.04
C GLU A 12 14.14 15.83 -31.83
N VAL A 13 15.13 14.97 -32.04
CA VAL A 13 15.76 14.17 -31.03
C VAL A 13 17.22 14.59 -30.86
N GLU A 14 17.53 15.19 -29.70
CA GLU A 14 18.89 15.52 -29.33
C GLU A 14 19.55 14.34 -28.56
N ILE A 15 20.68 13.85 -29.09
CA ILE A 15 21.46 12.78 -28.50
C ILE A 15 22.85 13.29 -28.12
N GLN A 16 23.18 13.28 -26.83
CA GLN A 16 24.54 13.53 -26.38
C GLN A 16 25.27 12.20 -26.15
N LYS A 17 26.36 11.97 -26.90
CA LYS A 17 27.23 10.80 -26.73
C LYS A 17 28.13 10.92 -25.49
N GLN A 18 28.73 9.81 -25.07
CA GLN A 18 29.68 9.76 -23.93
C GLN A 18 30.89 10.70 -24.12
N ASN A 19 31.32 10.96 -25.35
CA ASN A 19 32.39 11.90 -25.69
C ASN A 19 31.93 13.37 -25.65
N ARG A 20 30.67 13.66 -25.25
CA ARG A 20 30.02 14.96 -25.17
C ARG A 20 29.65 15.58 -26.54
N GLU A 21 29.83 14.88 -27.63
CA GLU A 21 29.29 15.31 -28.92
C GLU A 21 27.78 15.24 -28.91
N VAL A 22 27.13 16.27 -29.43
CA VAL A 22 25.67 16.40 -29.55
C VAL A 22 25.25 16.22 -30.97
N TYR A 23 24.28 15.37 -31.23
CA TYR A 23 23.66 15.14 -32.51
C TYR A 23 22.17 15.45 -32.41
N ILE A 24 21.66 16.19 -33.39
CA ILE A 24 20.22 16.47 -33.52
C ILE A 24 19.72 15.69 -34.73
N TYR A 25 18.68 14.90 -34.51
CA TYR A 25 18.01 14.12 -35.54
C TYR A 25 16.60 14.65 -35.71
N GLU A 26 16.29 15.11 -36.92
CA GLU A 26 14.93 15.41 -37.36
C GLU A 26 14.33 14.14 -37.92
N ILE A 27 13.19 13.68 -37.37
CA ILE A 27 12.57 12.40 -37.69
C ILE A 27 11.12 12.66 -38.10
N GLU A 28 10.79 12.31 -39.34
CA GLU A 28 9.41 12.20 -39.79
C GLU A 28 8.98 10.74 -39.74
N LYS A 29 7.82 10.45 -39.17
CA LYS A 29 7.29 9.10 -38.98
C LYS A 29 5.77 9.10 -39.01
N ASP A 30 5.16 7.92 -39.17
CA ASP A 30 3.73 7.77 -38.98
C ASP A 30 3.38 7.85 -37.48
N TYR A 31 2.13 8.24 -37.16
CA TYR A 31 1.65 8.42 -35.79
C TYR A 31 1.90 7.20 -34.88
N ASP A 32 1.73 6.00 -35.41
CA ASP A 32 1.87 4.73 -34.70
C ASP A 32 3.30 4.15 -34.70
N ASP A 33 4.26 4.78 -35.39
CA ASP A 33 5.65 4.31 -35.44
C ASP A 33 6.38 4.59 -34.10
N ASP A 34 7.16 3.61 -33.66
CA ASP A 34 8.06 3.75 -32.48
C ASP A 34 9.51 3.97 -32.99
N LEU A 35 10.29 4.74 -32.24
CA LEU A 35 11.71 4.94 -32.51
C LEU A 35 12.59 3.73 -32.13
N GLY A 36 12.02 2.70 -31.50
CA GLY A 36 12.75 1.52 -31.04
C GLY A 36 13.73 1.80 -29.89
N ILE A 37 13.53 2.88 -29.13
CA ILE A 37 14.37 3.21 -27.98
C ILE A 37 13.81 2.51 -26.74
N GLU A 38 14.59 1.59 -26.19
CA GLU A 38 14.30 0.94 -24.92
C GLU A 38 15.14 1.55 -23.79
N PHE A 39 14.47 1.93 -22.72
CA PHE A 39 15.15 2.40 -21.51
C PHE A 39 15.39 1.22 -20.57
N THR A 40 16.62 1.09 -20.07
CA THR A 40 17.01 0.07 -19.07
C THR A 40 16.33 0.27 -17.72
N ASN A 41 15.78 1.46 -17.46
CA ASN A 41 15.06 1.80 -16.26
C ASN A 41 13.81 2.63 -16.63
N PRO A 42 12.63 2.32 -16.13
CA PRO A 42 11.42 3.09 -16.36
C PRO A 42 11.50 4.54 -15.84
N ILE A 43 12.40 4.79 -14.88
CA ILE A 43 12.77 6.14 -14.44
C ILE A 43 14.19 6.43 -14.94
N ILE A 44 14.31 7.36 -15.88
CA ILE A 44 15.58 7.70 -16.55
C ILE A 44 16.56 8.41 -15.61
N ASP A 45 16.06 9.20 -14.67
CA ASP A 45 16.83 9.93 -13.67
C ASP A 45 16.64 9.35 -12.26
N LYS A 46 17.27 9.99 -11.26
CA LYS A 46 17.12 9.55 -9.86
C LYS A 46 15.71 9.80 -9.34
N ALA A 47 15.14 8.80 -8.66
CA ALA A 47 13.87 8.95 -7.98
C ALA A 47 13.93 10.05 -6.91
N LYS A 48 12.84 10.82 -6.77
CA LYS A 48 12.73 11.91 -5.79
C LYS A 48 12.51 11.33 -4.40
N SER A 49 13.40 11.67 -3.47
CA SER A 49 13.30 11.25 -2.08
C SER A 49 12.43 12.20 -1.26
N CYS A 50 11.63 11.64 -0.35
CA CYS A 50 10.79 12.38 0.59
C CYS A 50 11.62 13.24 1.55
N ARG A 51 11.24 14.50 1.71
CA ARG A 51 11.88 15.46 2.63
C ARG A 51 11.14 15.63 3.95
N ASN A 52 10.05 14.88 4.14
CA ASN A 52 9.21 14.97 5.31
C ASN A 52 9.82 14.26 6.51
N LYS A 53 9.37 14.67 7.71
CA LYS A 53 9.72 14.07 9.00
C LYS A 53 8.45 13.72 9.77
N CYS A 54 7.59 12.94 9.11
CA CYS A 54 6.29 12.56 9.66
C CYS A 54 6.43 11.90 11.04
N VAL A 55 5.55 12.27 11.97
CA VAL A 55 5.55 11.70 13.32
C VAL A 55 5.37 10.17 13.31
N PHE A 56 4.75 9.64 12.27
CA PHE A 56 4.44 8.23 12.06
C PHE A 56 5.31 7.54 11.00
N CYS A 57 6.36 8.19 10.46
CA CYS A 57 7.17 7.63 9.38
C CYS A 57 7.79 6.28 9.77
N PHE A 58 7.44 5.23 9.03
CA PHE A 58 7.94 3.89 9.30
C PHE A 58 9.45 3.78 9.01
N ILE A 59 9.93 4.44 7.96
CA ILE A 59 11.36 4.43 7.59
C ILE A 59 12.22 5.05 8.69
N ASP A 60 11.72 6.08 9.40
CA ASP A 60 12.45 6.68 10.52
C ASP A 60 12.51 5.77 11.77
N GLN A 61 11.73 4.69 11.77
CA GLN A 61 11.71 3.67 12.82
C GLN A 61 12.52 2.42 12.47
N LEU A 62 13.27 2.42 11.37
CA LEU A 62 14.14 1.31 11.01
C LEU A 62 15.43 1.35 11.83
N PRO A 63 15.93 0.20 12.33
CA PRO A 63 17.22 0.14 13.00
C PRO A 63 18.35 0.50 12.03
N LYS A 64 19.45 1.00 12.56
CA LYS A 64 20.64 1.32 11.76
C LYS A 64 21.35 0.03 11.28
N GLY A 65 22.04 0.13 10.13
CA GLY A 65 22.89 -0.95 9.63
C GLY A 65 22.19 -1.98 8.74
N MET A 66 20.96 -1.69 8.30
CA MET A 66 20.27 -2.49 7.29
C MET A 66 20.69 -2.08 5.86
N ARG A 67 20.18 -2.78 4.85
CA ARG A 67 20.41 -2.45 3.44
C ARG A 67 20.06 -1.00 3.14
N GLU A 68 20.89 -0.32 2.39
CA GLU A 68 20.72 1.12 2.06
C GLU A 68 19.37 1.39 1.40
N THR A 69 18.89 0.47 0.55
CA THR A 69 17.61 0.58 -0.15
C THR A 69 16.39 0.68 0.79
N LEU A 70 16.47 0.15 2.02
CA LEU A 70 15.38 0.24 3.01
C LEU A 70 15.20 1.64 3.59
N TYR A 71 16.23 2.48 3.53
CA TYR A 71 16.18 3.86 4.03
C TYR A 71 15.73 4.87 2.97
N PHE A 72 15.49 4.40 1.74
CA PHE A 72 14.94 5.27 0.70
C PHE A 72 13.49 5.61 1.01
N LYS A 73 13.23 6.90 1.23
CA LYS A 73 11.88 7.43 1.42
C LYS A 73 11.36 7.89 0.07
N ASP A 74 10.46 7.13 -0.52
CA ASP A 74 9.84 7.52 -1.77
C ASP A 74 8.82 8.65 -1.59
N ASP A 75 8.84 9.61 -2.52
CA ASP A 75 7.81 10.65 -2.69
C ASP A 75 7.82 11.14 -4.16
N ASP A 76 7.98 10.21 -5.08
CA ASP A 76 8.06 10.46 -6.52
C ASP A 76 6.74 10.13 -7.23
N SER A 77 6.11 11.13 -7.83
CA SER A 77 4.83 10.96 -8.53
C SER A 77 4.90 9.96 -9.70
N ARG A 78 6.07 9.75 -10.29
CA ARG A 78 6.27 8.76 -11.35
C ARG A 78 6.19 7.35 -10.79
N LEU A 79 6.73 7.12 -9.60
CA LEU A 79 6.60 5.83 -8.89
C LEU A 79 5.16 5.60 -8.42
N SER A 80 4.42 6.66 -8.09
CA SER A 80 2.99 6.54 -7.82
C SER A 80 2.23 5.96 -9.00
N PHE A 81 2.47 6.48 -10.19
CA PHE A 81 1.82 5.98 -11.40
C PHE A 81 2.31 4.59 -11.85
N LEU A 82 3.64 4.34 -11.77
CA LEU A 82 4.25 3.10 -12.28
C LEU A 82 4.10 1.90 -11.34
N GLN A 83 4.11 2.14 -10.04
CA GLN A 83 4.20 1.10 -8.99
C GLN A 83 3.09 1.20 -7.93
N GLY A 84 2.21 2.20 -8.02
CA GLY A 84 1.16 2.40 -7.04
C GLY A 84 1.60 3.06 -5.72
N ASN A 85 2.81 3.61 -5.65
CA ASN A 85 3.33 4.25 -4.43
C ASN A 85 2.51 5.50 -4.06
N PHE A 86 2.45 5.80 -2.77
CA PHE A 86 1.71 6.95 -2.25
C PHE A 86 2.62 8.17 -2.11
N VAL A 87 2.22 9.30 -2.70
CA VAL A 87 2.97 10.57 -2.62
C VAL A 87 2.30 11.57 -1.70
N THR A 88 3.11 12.40 -1.05
CA THR A 88 2.61 13.39 -0.08
C THR A 88 2.18 14.71 -0.70
N LEU A 89 2.52 14.97 -1.97
CA LEU A 89 2.37 16.24 -2.70
C LEU A 89 3.15 17.42 -2.07
N THR A 90 4.02 17.17 -1.09
CA THR A 90 4.78 18.24 -0.40
C THR A 90 6.11 18.56 -1.04
N ASN A 91 6.64 17.66 -1.87
CA ASN A 91 7.94 17.77 -2.53
C ASN A 91 7.83 18.05 -4.04
N MET A 92 6.64 18.42 -4.50
CA MET A 92 6.35 18.71 -5.90
C MET A 92 6.48 20.20 -6.17
N SER A 93 7.10 20.52 -7.29
CA SER A 93 7.09 21.89 -7.84
C SER A 93 5.78 22.14 -8.62
N GLU A 94 5.51 23.39 -8.96
CA GLU A 94 4.40 23.74 -9.85
C GLU A 94 4.54 23.07 -11.21
N GLU A 95 5.76 22.92 -11.69
CA GLU A 95 6.06 22.22 -12.94
C GLU A 95 5.69 20.73 -12.86
N ASP A 96 6.01 20.06 -11.75
CA ASP A 96 5.62 18.66 -11.53
C ASP A 96 4.10 18.48 -11.57
N ILE A 97 3.34 19.38 -10.93
CA ILE A 97 1.88 19.35 -10.93
C ILE A 97 1.34 19.59 -12.34
N ASN A 98 1.89 20.58 -13.05
CA ASN A 98 1.49 20.86 -14.42
C ASN A 98 1.83 19.69 -15.36
N ASN A 99 2.92 18.98 -15.16
CA ASN A 99 3.30 17.80 -15.93
C ASN A 99 2.33 16.62 -15.66
N ILE A 100 1.90 16.41 -14.43
CA ILE A 100 0.85 15.40 -14.10
C ILE A 100 -0.41 15.70 -14.90
N ILE A 101 -0.84 16.96 -14.92
CA ILE A 101 -2.04 17.40 -15.64
C ILE A 101 -1.85 17.26 -17.16
N LYS A 102 -0.74 17.79 -17.69
CA LYS A 102 -0.42 17.79 -19.11
C LYS A 102 -0.35 16.39 -19.71
N TYR A 103 0.36 15.49 -19.01
CA TYR A 103 0.58 14.10 -19.48
C TYR A 103 -0.51 13.14 -18.98
N ARG A 104 -1.54 13.64 -18.30
CA ARG A 104 -2.64 12.85 -17.74
C ARG A 104 -2.16 11.65 -16.93
N ILE A 105 -1.22 11.87 -16.00
CA ILE A 105 -0.70 10.84 -15.12
C ILE A 105 -1.80 10.48 -14.10
N SER A 106 -2.52 9.42 -14.39
CA SER A 106 -3.73 9.00 -13.65
C SER A 106 -3.83 7.47 -13.66
N PRO A 107 -4.19 6.81 -12.54
CA PRO A 107 -4.44 7.41 -11.22
C PRO A 107 -3.16 7.83 -10.50
N ILE A 108 -3.28 8.74 -9.53
CA ILE A 108 -2.23 9.08 -8.57
C ILE A 108 -2.67 8.69 -7.15
N ASN A 109 -1.78 8.07 -6.40
CA ASN A 109 -2.04 7.67 -5.02
C ASN A 109 -1.47 8.72 -4.05
N ILE A 110 -2.32 9.24 -3.16
CA ILE A 110 -2.00 10.39 -2.32
C ILE A 110 -2.04 10.04 -0.83
N SER A 111 -0.93 10.28 -0.14
CA SER A 111 -0.84 10.25 1.32
C SER A 111 -1.46 11.52 1.91
N VAL A 112 -2.74 11.44 2.26
CA VAL A 112 -3.53 12.59 2.76
C VAL A 112 -3.30 12.81 4.25
N HIS A 113 -3.58 11.83 5.06
CA HIS A 113 -3.58 11.77 6.53
C HIS A 113 -4.59 12.72 7.18
N THR A 114 -4.70 13.98 6.76
CA THR A 114 -5.75 14.93 7.13
C THR A 114 -5.82 16.08 6.12
N THR A 115 -7.01 16.64 5.92
CA THR A 115 -7.24 17.88 5.13
C THR A 115 -7.08 19.15 5.96
N ASN A 116 -6.98 19.04 7.29
CA ASN A 116 -6.69 20.16 8.16
C ASN A 116 -5.25 20.65 7.92
N PRO A 117 -5.03 21.87 7.36
CA PRO A 117 -3.70 22.32 6.95
C PRO A 117 -2.72 22.43 8.11
N GLU A 118 -3.15 22.90 9.28
CA GLU A 118 -2.27 23.09 10.43
C GLU A 118 -1.93 21.74 11.10
N LEU A 119 -2.91 20.86 11.24
CA LEU A 119 -2.67 19.53 11.75
C LEU A 119 -1.73 18.75 10.80
N ARG A 120 -1.95 18.85 9.49
CA ARG A 120 -1.10 18.18 8.51
C ARG A 120 0.35 18.68 8.57
N LYS A 121 0.59 19.99 8.70
CA LYS A 121 1.94 20.54 8.90
C LYS A 121 2.60 19.95 10.15
N THR A 122 1.85 19.79 11.23
CA THR A 122 2.32 19.19 12.49
C THR A 122 2.67 17.72 12.32
N MET A 123 1.80 16.94 11.68
CA MET A 123 1.98 15.49 11.50
C MET A 123 3.14 15.17 10.54
N ILE A 124 3.24 15.88 9.42
CA ILE A 124 4.24 15.64 8.36
C ILE A 124 5.55 16.41 8.63
N LYS A 125 5.52 17.40 9.53
CA LYS A 125 6.64 18.31 9.83
C LYS A 125 7.21 18.98 8.57
N ASN A 126 6.33 19.46 7.70
CA ASN A 126 6.68 20.18 6.48
C ASN A 126 5.74 21.38 6.31
N LYS A 127 6.32 22.59 6.12
CA LYS A 127 5.55 23.84 5.98
C LYS A 127 4.62 23.86 4.76
N PHE A 128 4.93 23.10 3.73
CA PHE A 128 4.12 23.00 2.50
C PHE A 128 2.97 21.98 2.61
N ALA A 129 2.93 21.20 3.68
CA ALA A 129 1.93 20.15 3.87
C ALA A 129 0.48 20.67 3.92
N GLY A 130 0.30 21.95 4.27
CA GLY A 130 -1.01 22.59 4.29
C GLY A 130 -1.64 22.84 2.91
N ASN A 131 -0.88 22.76 1.83
CA ASN A 131 -1.35 23.05 0.47
C ASN A 131 -2.04 21.84 -0.19
N LEU A 132 -2.15 20.69 0.52
CA LEU A 132 -2.68 19.45 -0.02
C LEU A 132 -4.01 19.65 -0.77
N TYR A 133 -5.01 20.21 -0.09
CA TYR A 133 -6.37 20.24 -0.61
C TYR A 133 -6.47 21.08 -1.89
N SER A 134 -5.80 22.24 -1.95
CA SER A 134 -5.76 23.08 -3.15
C SER A 134 -5.07 22.41 -4.35
N ILE A 135 -4.06 21.57 -4.09
CA ILE A 135 -3.44 20.77 -5.17
C ILE A 135 -4.40 19.69 -5.63
N MET A 136 -5.10 19.01 -4.72
CA MET A 136 -6.09 17.98 -5.08
C MET A 136 -7.28 18.56 -5.83
N GLU A 137 -7.73 19.78 -5.51
CA GLU A 137 -8.76 20.48 -6.27
C GLU A 137 -8.32 20.71 -7.73
N ARG A 138 -7.09 21.19 -7.95
CA ARG A 138 -6.54 21.37 -9.31
C ARG A 138 -6.44 20.06 -10.09
N LEU A 139 -6.03 18.97 -9.42
CA LEU A 139 -5.97 17.64 -10.04
C LEU A 139 -7.38 17.15 -10.40
N ALA A 140 -8.37 17.36 -9.54
CA ALA A 140 -9.77 17.01 -9.78
C ALA A 140 -10.37 17.83 -10.93
N GLU A 141 -10.12 19.14 -10.99
CA GLU A 141 -10.51 20.00 -12.11
C GLU A 141 -9.92 19.53 -13.44
N ALA A 142 -8.70 19.02 -13.41
CA ALA A 142 -8.03 18.40 -14.56
C ALA A 142 -8.46 16.94 -14.83
N GLN A 143 -9.43 16.40 -14.08
CA GLN A 143 -9.96 15.05 -14.22
C GLN A 143 -8.92 13.94 -13.95
N ILE A 144 -7.95 14.18 -13.08
CA ILE A 144 -6.98 13.18 -12.63
C ILE A 144 -7.62 12.35 -11.50
N GLN A 145 -7.63 11.03 -11.67
CA GLN A 145 -8.13 10.11 -10.64
C GLN A 145 -7.12 10.00 -9.49
N MET A 146 -7.65 10.00 -8.27
CA MET A 146 -6.86 9.97 -7.03
C MET A 146 -7.38 8.88 -6.10
N ASN A 147 -6.45 8.06 -5.55
CA ASN A 147 -6.73 7.18 -4.43
C ASN A 147 -6.02 7.75 -3.19
N CYS A 148 -6.72 7.77 -2.07
CA CYS A 148 -6.22 8.44 -0.87
C CYS A 148 -5.88 7.43 0.23
N GLN A 149 -4.79 7.72 0.98
CA GLN A 149 -4.40 6.95 2.16
C GLN A 149 -4.37 7.88 3.38
N ILE A 150 -4.87 7.36 4.49
CA ILE A 150 -4.89 8.02 5.79
C ILE A 150 -4.22 7.08 6.80
N VAL A 151 -3.00 7.39 7.23
CA VAL A 151 -2.42 6.74 8.41
C VAL A 151 -3.06 7.36 9.64
N LEU A 152 -3.91 6.59 10.33
CA LEU A 152 -4.59 7.04 11.54
C LEU A 152 -3.66 6.94 12.74
N CYS A 153 -3.52 8.05 13.45
CA CYS A 153 -2.76 8.19 14.67
C CYS A 153 -3.71 8.63 15.79
N PRO A 154 -3.98 7.79 16.80
CA PRO A 154 -4.85 8.17 17.91
C PRO A 154 -4.43 9.50 18.54
N GLY A 155 -5.43 10.38 18.79
CA GLY A 155 -5.21 11.71 19.35
C GLY A 155 -4.67 12.76 18.38
N TYR A 156 -4.44 12.42 17.09
CA TYR A 156 -4.04 13.37 16.05
C TYR A 156 -5.16 13.57 15.02
N ASN A 157 -5.39 12.59 14.17
CA ASN A 157 -6.27 12.67 13.01
C ASN A 157 -7.41 11.65 13.02
N ASP A 158 -7.70 11.06 14.17
CA ASP A 158 -8.84 10.21 14.44
C ASP A 158 -10.13 11.03 14.72
N LYS A 159 -11.23 10.36 14.98
CA LYS A 159 -12.52 10.94 15.38
C LYS A 159 -12.99 12.08 14.46
N GLU A 160 -13.21 13.27 15.01
CA GLU A 160 -13.74 14.44 14.28
C GLU A 160 -12.84 14.85 13.11
N GLU A 161 -11.52 14.69 13.23
CA GLU A 161 -10.59 14.99 12.15
C GLU A 161 -10.66 13.96 11.01
N LEU A 162 -10.95 12.71 11.31
CA LEU A 162 -11.23 11.71 10.28
C LEU A 162 -12.54 12.04 9.54
N GLU A 163 -13.58 12.37 10.27
CA GLU A 163 -14.88 12.78 9.69
C GLU A 163 -14.74 13.99 8.77
N ARG A 164 -14.01 15.01 9.24
CA ARG A 164 -13.69 16.20 8.45
C ARG A 164 -12.93 15.83 7.18
N THR A 165 -11.86 15.04 7.31
CA THR A 165 -11.03 14.65 6.19
C THR A 165 -11.84 13.90 5.14
N VAL A 166 -12.63 12.91 5.53
CA VAL A 166 -13.50 12.16 4.61
C VAL A 166 -14.53 13.07 3.96
N SER A 167 -15.16 13.97 4.73
CA SER A 167 -16.11 14.93 4.19
C SER A 167 -15.52 15.90 3.17
N ASP A 168 -14.25 16.32 3.36
CA ASP A 168 -13.58 17.17 2.39
C ASP A 168 -13.21 16.39 1.12
N LEU A 169 -12.71 15.16 1.27
CA LEU A 169 -12.35 14.31 0.14
C LEU A 169 -13.55 13.95 -0.74
N THR A 170 -14.72 13.73 -0.14
CA THR A 170 -15.96 13.42 -0.90
C THR A 170 -16.46 14.57 -1.77
N LYS A 171 -16.09 15.82 -1.48
CA LYS A 171 -16.39 16.96 -2.36
C LYS A 171 -15.65 16.90 -3.70
N LEU A 172 -14.57 16.13 -3.77
CA LEU A 172 -13.76 15.92 -4.97
C LEU A 172 -14.17 14.63 -5.73
N TYR A 173 -15.19 13.90 -5.27
CA TYR A 173 -15.75 12.75 -6.00
C TYR A 173 -16.34 13.21 -7.34
N PRO A 174 -16.18 12.47 -8.47
CA PRO A 174 -15.61 11.12 -8.58
C PRO A 174 -14.09 11.06 -8.80
N TYR A 175 -13.38 12.19 -8.82
CA TYR A 175 -11.94 12.21 -9.09
C TYR A 175 -11.12 11.73 -7.89
N VAL A 176 -11.54 11.99 -6.65
CA VAL A 176 -11.12 11.17 -5.51
C VAL A 176 -12.01 9.93 -5.50
N ASN A 177 -11.44 8.81 -5.90
CA ASN A 177 -12.15 7.57 -6.12
C ASN A 177 -12.50 6.87 -4.79
N SER A 178 -11.52 6.79 -3.90
CA SER A 178 -11.70 6.20 -2.56
C SER A 178 -10.60 6.63 -1.60
N ALA A 179 -10.82 6.39 -0.31
CA ALA A 179 -9.83 6.55 0.73
C ALA A 179 -9.67 5.26 1.55
N ALA A 180 -8.42 4.91 1.90
CA ALA A 180 -8.13 3.87 2.88
C ALA A 180 -7.60 4.49 4.16
N ALA A 181 -8.07 4.02 5.31
CA ALA A 181 -7.50 4.34 6.61
C ALA A 181 -6.80 3.10 7.18
N VAL A 182 -5.51 3.28 7.53
CA VAL A 182 -4.65 2.24 8.10
C VAL A 182 -4.18 2.66 9.48
N PRO A 183 -4.04 1.77 10.46
CA PRO A 183 -3.54 2.14 11.77
C PRO A 183 -2.05 2.46 11.72
N VAL A 184 -1.60 3.36 12.58
CA VAL A 184 -0.18 3.66 12.70
C VAL A 184 0.57 2.45 13.24
N GLY A 185 1.65 2.05 12.54
CA GLY A 185 2.59 1.02 12.99
C GLY A 185 3.70 1.66 13.85
N ILE A 186 3.97 1.06 15.01
CA ILE A 186 4.99 1.53 15.96
C ILE A 186 5.98 0.39 16.22
N THR A 187 7.26 0.63 15.84
CA THR A 187 8.34 -0.30 16.14
C THR A 187 9.01 0.01 17.48
N LYS A 188 9.80 -0.91 18.00
CA LYS A 188 10.64 -0.67 19.19
C LYS A 188 11.80 0.31 18.96
N HIS A 189 12.06 0.73 17.72
CA HIS A 189 13.19 1.59 17.34
C HIS A 189 12.77 3.06 17.21
N ARG A 190 12.11 3.62 18.23
CA ARG A 190 11.56 4.99 18.22
C ARG A 190 12.21 5.95 19.24
N GLU A 191 13.38 5.67 19.72
CA GLU A 191 14.02 6.38 20.85
C GLU A 191 14.10 7.91 20.69
N HIS A 192 14.14 8.41 19.45
CA HIS A 192 14.27 9.83 19.13
C HIS A 192 13.05 10.41 18.39
N LEU A 193 11.95 9.65 18.32
CA LEU A 193 10.74 10.05 17.63
C LEU A 193 9.64 10.45 18.64
N PRO A 194 8.67 11.28 18.23
CA PRO A 194 7.54 11.64 19.08
C PRO A 194 6.78 10.40 19.56
N ASN A 195 6.31 10.42 20.79
CA ASN A 195 5.43 9.38 21.31
C ASN A 195 4.13 9.38 20.51
N LEU A 196 3.69 8.19 20.12
CA LEU A 196 2.40 7.96 19.50
C LEU A 196 1.70 6.85 20.27
N GLU A 197 0.39 6.97 20.35
CA GLU A 197 -0.46 5.88 20.84
C GLU A 197 -0.78 4.92 19.69
N ILE A 198 -0.95 3.63 20.02
CA ILE A 198 -1.44 2.61 19.10
C ILE A 198 -2.92 2.36 19.35
N PHE A 199 -3.62 1.88 18.34
CA PHE A 199 -4.96 1.38 18.50
C PHE A 199 -4.96 0.11 19.38
N ASN A 200 -6.03 -0.08 20.11
CA ASN A 200 -6.33 -1.30 20.85
C ASN A 200 -7.73 -1.80 20.44
N GLU A 201 -8.17 -2.94 20.96
CA GLU A 201 -9.45 -3.54 20.63
C GLU A 201 -10.62 -2.54 20.72
N LYS A 202 -10.68 -1.76 21.80
CA LYS A 202 -11.74 -0.77 22.02
C LYS A 202 -11.68 0.37 21.01
N THR A 203 -10.52 1.01 20.87
CA THR A 203 -10.37 2.19 19.99
C THR A 203 -10.47 1.81 18.50
N ALA A 204 -10.01 0.61 18.13
CA ALA A 204 -10.25 0.06 16.80
C ALA A 204 -11.74 -0.18 16.53
N GLY A 205 -12.45 -0.75 17.51
CA GLY A 205 -13.91 -0.94 17.43
C GLY A 205 -14.68 0.38 17.28
N GLU A 206 -14.31 1.41 18.05
CA GLU A 206 -14.89 2.75 17.93
C GLU A 206 -14.65 3.36 16.54
N THR A 207 -13.47 3.14 15.96
CA THR A 207 -13.13 3.60 14.59
C THR A 207 -13.96 2.85 13.54
N ILE A 208 -14.15 1.54 13.69
CA ILE A 208 -15.03 0.76 12.81
C ILE A 208 -16.45 1.30 12.86
N ASP A 209 -17.00 1.51 14.06
CA ASP A 209 -18.37 2.04 14.22
C ASP A 209 -18.53 3.44 13.60
N GLN A 210 -17.49 4.25 13.62
CA GLN A 210 -17.47 5.57 12.99
C GLN A 210 -17.46 5.43 11.46
N VAL A 211 -16.55 4.61 10.92
CA VAL A 211 -16.41 4.43 9.47
C VAL A 211 -17.63 3.74 8.87
N ASP A 212 -18.24 2.80 9.56
CA ASP A 212 -19.51 2.17 9.14
C ASP A 212 -20.64 3.21 8.94
N LYS A 213 -20.72 4.22 9.81
CA LYS A 213 -21.68 5.31 9.65
C LYS A 213 -21.37 6.17 8.43
N LEU A 214 -20.10 6.49 8.20
CA LEU A 214 -19.65 7.24 7.03
C LEU A 214 -19.91 6.46 5.74
N GLN A 215 -19.59 5.17 5.71
CA GLN A 215 -19.85 4.29 4.58
C GLN A 215 -21.35 4.24 4.23
N LYS A 216 -22.23 4.05 5.22
CA LYS A 216 -23.68 4.05 5.01
C LYS A 216 -24.19 5.40 4.48
N LYS A 217 -23.61 6.50 4.95
CA LYS A 217 -23.93 7.84 4.47
C LYS A 217 -23.54 7.99 3.00
N TYR A 218 -22.28 7.71 2.67
CA TYR A 218 -21.78 7.98 1.32
C TYR A 218 -22.25 6.95 0.29
N LEU A 219 -22.52 5.72 0.69
CA LEU A 219 -23.21 4.76 -0.18
C LEU A 219 -24.59 5.30 -0.64
N LYS A 220 -25.28 6.04 0.23
CA LYS A 220 -26.58 6.65 -0.07
C LYS A 220 -26.46 7.92 -0.90
N GLU A 221 -25.42 8.73 -0.64
CA GLU A 221 -25.23 10.04 -1.29
C GLU A 221 -24.47 9.93 -2.62
N LEU A 222 -23.49 9.04 -2.73
CA LEU A 222 -22.56 8.91 -3.84
C LEU A 222 -22.65 7.58 -4.61
N GLY A 223 -23.31 6.57 -4.03
CA GLY A 223 -23.37 5.22 -4.59
C GLY A 223 -22.11 4.37 -4.32
N THR A 224 -21.22 4.84 -3.46
CA THR A 224 -20.00 4.14 -3.01
C THR A 224 -19.81 4.33 -1.51
N ARG A 225 -19.18 3.35 -0.84
CA ARG A 225 -18.76 3.47 0.57
C ARG A 225 -17.67 4.52 0.75
N PHE A 226 -16.86 4.75 -0.27
CA PHE A 226 -15.84 5.77 -0.38
C PHE A 226 -14.64 5.60 0.56
N ILE A 227 -14.85 5.35 1.87
CA ILE A 227 -13.79 5.15 2.88
C ILE A 227 -13.75 3.69 3.34
N PHE A 228 -12.57 3.10 3.38
CA PHE A 228 -12.36 1.73 3.83
C PHE A 228 -11.28 1.67 4.92
N LEU A 229 -11.47 0.79 5.90
CA LEU A 229 -10.45 0.47 6.87
C LEU A 229 -9.63 -0.74 6.38
N SER A 230 -8.33 -0.75 6.69
CA SER A 230 -7.54 -1.97 6.51
C SER A 230 -8.06 -3.11 7.38
N ASP A 231 -7.85 -4.34 6.94
CA ASP A 231 -8.25 -5.55 7.66
C ASP A 231 -7.71 -5.59 9.08
N GLU A 232 -6.57 -4.93 9.33
CA GLU A 232 -5.92 -4.84 10.64
C GLU A 232 -6.83 -4.22 11.71
N PHE A 233 -7.67 -3.24 11.37
CA PHE A 233 -8.64 -2.68 12.32
C PHE A 233 -9.65 -3.73 12.80
N TYR A 234 -10.18 -4.53 11.88
CA TYR A 234 -11.16 -5.57 12.18
C TYR A 234 -10.54 -6.69 13.01
N ILE A 235 -9.32 -7.11 12.68
CA ILE A 235 -8.57 -8.10 13.46
C ILE A 235 -8.32 -7.58 14.89
N MET A 236 -7.83 -6.35 15.02
CA MET A 236 -7.57 -5.73 16.33
C MET A 236 -8.80 -5.63 17.21
N ALA A 237 -9.94 -5.30 16.59
CA ALA A 237 -11.23 -5.18 17.29
C ALA A 237 -11.95 -6.52 17.50
N ASN A 238 -11.37 -7.62 17.03
CA ASN A 238 -12.03 -8.94 17.01
C ASN A 238 -13.43 -8.86 16.38
N ARG A 239 -13.55 -8.17 15.23
CA ARG A 239 -14.80 -7.98 14.50
C ARG A 239 -14.74 -8.65 13.13
N LYS A 240 -15.93 -9.04 12.63
CA LYS A 240 -16.09 -9.56 11.29
C LYS A 240 -15.71 -8.49 10.25
N LEU A 241 -14.97 -8.88 9.22
CA LEU A 241 -14.68 -8.04 8.06
C LEU A 241 -15.95 -7.78 7.24
N LEU A 242 -15.89 -6.84 6.32
CA LEU A 242 -16.92 -6.63 5.31
C LEU A 242 -17.08 -7.87 4.44
N ASP A 243 -18.26 -8.09 3.88
CA ASP A 243 -18.47 -9.14 2.91
C ASP A 243 -17.74 -8.80 1.59
N TYR A 244 -17.38 -9.81 0.80
CA TYR A 244 -16.55 -9.68 -0.40
C TYR A 244 -17.03 -8.56 -1.35
N ASP A 245 -18.31 -8.50 -1.66
CA ASP A 245 -18.89 -7.53 -2.58
C ASP A 245 -18.91 -6.09 -2.01
N GLU A 246 -18.79 -5.95 -0.70
CA GLU A 246 -18.78 -4.65 -0.02
C GLU A 246 -17.46 -3.89 -0.18
N TYR A 247 -16.39 -4.57 -0.64
CA TYR A 247 -15.11 -3.92 -0.95
C TYR A 247 -15.06 -3.23 -2.33
N GLU A 248 -16.16 -3.25 -3.08
CA GLU A 248 -16.34 -2.48 -4.33
C GLU A 248 -15.17 -2.66 -5.33
N GLY A 249 -14.73 -3.91 -5.53
CA GLY A 249 -13.65 -4.25 -6.46
C GLY A 249 -12.23 -4.11 -5.90
N PHE A 250 -12.08 -3.93 -4.58
CA PHE A 250 -10.78 -3.93 -3.89
C PHE A 250 -9.82 -2.82 -4.34
N ILE A 251 -10.33 -1.62 -4.60
CA ILE A 251 -9.54 -0.46 -5.09
C ILE A 251 -8.38 -0.12 -4.14
N GLN A 252 -8.54 -0.39 -2.84
CA GLN A 252 -7.55 -0.08 -1.79
C GLN A 252 -6.77 -1.33 -1.32
N PHE A 253 -6.66 -2.36 -2.15
CA PHE A 253 -6.06 -3.65 -1.80
C PHE A 253 -4.63 -3.51 -1.27
N GLU A 254 -3.81 -2.69 -1.90
CA GLU A 254 -2.42 -2.44 -1.49
C GLU A 254 -2.29 -1.77 -0.10
N ASN A 255 -3.38 -1.20 0.41
CA ASN A 255 -3.47 -0.69 1.78
C ASN A 255 -3.95 -1.73 2.81
N GLY A 256 -3.98 -3.00 2.44
CA GLY A 256 -4.45 -4.08 3.31
C GLY A 256 -5.96 -4.08 3.50
N VAL A 257 -6.72 -3.56 2.52
CA VAL A 257 -8.19 -3.51 2.55
C VAL A 257 -8.78 -4.70 1.82
N GLY A 258 -9.44 -5.59 2.54
CA GLY A 258 -10.13 -6.74 1.98
C GLY A 258 -9.23 -7.90 1.53
N MET A 259 -7.96 -7.90 1.95
CA MET A 259 -7.02 -8.98 1.60
C MET A 259 -7.48 -10.33 2.13
N ILE A 260 -7.97 -10.37 3.36
CA ILE A 260 -8.48 -11.58 4.00
C ILE A 260 -9.74 -12.07 3.29
N SER A 261 -10.71 -11.19 3.05
CA SER A 261 -11.96 -11.56 2.39
C SER A 261 -11.74 -12.09 0.97
N LYS A 262 -10.81 -11.46 0.23
CA LYS A 262 -10.43 -11.92 -1.11
C LYS A 262 -9.75 -13.28 -1.08
N PHE A 263 -8.77 -13.47 -0.20
CA PHE A 263 -8.05 -14.73 -0.05
C PHE A 263 -8.97 -15.87 0.38
N GLU A 264 -9.89 -15.62 1.33
CA GLU A 264 -10.90 -16.57 1.76
C GLU A 264 -11.77 -17.04 0.57
N ARG A 265 -12.23 -16.09 -0.24
CA ARG A 265 -13.04 -16.37 -1.42
C ARG A 265 -12.28 -17.22 -2.43
N GLU A 266 -11.04 -16.84 -2.75
CA GLU A 266 -10.20 -17.56 -3.70
C GLU A 266 -9.92 -19.00 -3.25
N ILE A 267 -9.65 -19.24 -1.96
CA ILE A 267 -9.47 -20.58 -1.40
C ILE A 267 -10.76 -21.39 -1.52
N LYS A 268 -11.91 -20.83 -1.15
CA LYS A 268 -13.20 -21.53 -1.22
C LYS A 268 -13.58 -21.90 -2.66
N ASP A 269 -13.46 -20.96 -3.58
CA ASP A 269 -13.73 -21.17 -4.99
C ASP A 269 -12.80 -22.23 -5.59
N TYR A 270 -11.51 -22.22 -5.22
CA TYR A 270 -10.56 -23.25 -5.65
C TYR A 270 -10.94 -24.65 -5.11
N LEU A 271 -11.29 -24.74 -3.82
CA LEU A 271 -11.66 -26.01 -3.19
C LEU A 271 -12.98 -26.58 -3.71
N GLU A 272 -13.92 -25.74 -4.11
CA GLU A 272 -15.17 -26.17 -4.76
C GLU A 272 -14.93 -26.79 -6.13
N ASN A 273 -13.96 -26.28 -6.88
CA ASN A 273 -13.63 -26.71 -8.24
C ASN A 273 -12.49 -27.76 -8.29
N LEU A 274 -12.01 -28.22 -7.13
CA LEU A 274 -10.90 -29.17 -7.05
C LEU A 274 -11.31 -30.56 -7.54
N SER A 275 -10.62 -31.05 -8.57
CA SER A 275 -10.86 -32.42 -9.10
C SER A 275 -10.39 -33.52 -8.14
N GLU A 276 -10.98 -34.74 -8.26
CA GLU A 276 -10.64 -35.86 -7.37
C GLU A 276 -9.20 -36.37 -7.52
N ASP A 277 -8.60 -36.21 -8.69
CA ASP A 277 -7.25 -36.69 -8.99
C ASP A 277 -6.15 -36.00 -8.15
N HIS A 278 -6.41 -34.81 -7.63
CA HIS A 278 -5.46 -34.07 -6.76
C HIS A 278 -5.45 -34.55 -5.31
N LYS A 279 -6.37 -35.45 -4.92
CA LYS A 279 -6.53 -35.91 -3.53
C LYS A 279 -5.57 -37.05 -3.14
N SER A 280 -4.69 -37.53 -4.04
CA SER A 280 -4.00 -38.81 -3.87
C SER A 280 -2.63 -38.78 -3.19
N LYS A 281 -1.99 -37.64 -2.96
CA LYS A 281 -0.66 -37.56 -2.35
C LYS A 281 -0.71 -37.12 -0.90
N ILE A 282 -0.21 -37.95 0.02
CA ILE A 282 0.00 -37.55 1.41
C ILE A 282 1.13 -36.51 1.45
N LYS A 283 0.84 -35.35 1.96
CA LYS A 283 1.83 -34.28 2.17
C LYS A 283 1.65 -33.66 3.53
N LYS A 284 2.78 -33.50 4.22
CA LYS A 284 2.85 -32.65 5.42
C LYS A 284 3.57 -31.37 5.05
N VAL A 285 2.91 -30.24 5.23
CA VAL A 285 3.44 -28.92 4.94
C VAL A 285 3.21 -27.98 6.10
N SER A 286 3.98 -26.92 6.15
CA SER A 286 3.84 -25.87 7.16
C SER A 286 3.63 -24.51 6.51
N ILE A 287 2.95 -23.61 7.23
CA ILE A 287 2.77 -22.21 6.84
C ILE A 287 3.29 -21.35 8.00
N ALA A 288 4.23 -20.44 7.71
CA ALA A 288 4.63 -19.41 8.66
C ALA A 288 3.98 -18.08 8.30
N THR A 289 3.37 -17.42 9.28
CA THR A 289 2.66 -16.15 9.09
C THR A 289 2.82 -15.23 10.28
N GLY A 290 2.56 -13.94 10.11
CA GLY A 290 2.54 -12.96 11.21
C GLY A 290 1.37 -13.18 12.16
N HIS A 291 1.41 -12.48 13.29
CA HIS A 291 0.41 -12.65 14.34
C HIS A 291 -1.01 -12.34 13.86
N SER A 292 -1.20 -11.24 13.12
CA SER A 292 -2.54 -10.80 12.67
C SER A 292 -3.23 -11.80 11.76
N ALA A 293 -2.50 -12.50 10.90
CA ALA A 293 -3.09 -13.44 9.95
C ALA A 293 -3.19 -14.88 10.50
N TYR A 294 -2.66 -15.15 11.70
CA TYR A 294 -2.51 -16.52 12.19
C TYR A 294 -3.83 -17.28 12.34
N GLU A 295 -4.81 -16.70 13.04
CA GLU A 295 -6.10 -17.37 13.29
C GLU A 295 -6.84 -17.63 11.95
N PHE A 296 -6.86 -16.65 11.06
CA PHE A 296 -7.42 -16.79 9.74
C PHE A 296 -6.72 -17.89 8.92
N MET A 297 -5.39 -17.96 8.95
CA MET A 297 -4.64 -19.00 8.26
C MET A 297 -4.90 -20.40 8.84
N CYS A 298 -5.13 -20.50 10.14
CA CYS A 298 -5.56 -21.75 10.78
C CYS A 298 -6.94 -22.20 10.27
N GLU A 299 -7.88 -21.28 10.10
CA GLU A 299 -9.21 -21.57 9.54
C GLU A 299 -9.10 -22.04 8.10
N MET A 300 -8.32 -21.37 7.28
CA MET A 300 -8.11 -21.76 5.87
C MET A 300 -7.40 -23.12 5.76
N ALA A 301 -6.39 -23.37 6.58
CA ALA A 301 -5.72 -24.67 6.65
C ALA A 301 -6.70 -25.79 7.02
N LYS A 302 -7.61 -25.55 7.96
CA LYS A 302 -8.68 -26.50 8.32
C LYS A 302 -9.62 -26.77 7.15
N CYS A 303 -10.09 -25.75 6.45
CA CYS A 303 -10.93 -25.89 5.27
C CYS A 303 -10.24 -26.73 4.19
N ILE A 304 -8.94 -26.50 3.96
CA ILE A 304 -8.14 -27.27 2.98
C ILE A 304 -8.04 -28.74 3.44
N MET A 305 -7.71 -29.02 4.69
CA MET A 305 -7.58 -30.39 5.22
C MET A 305 -8.91 -31.16 5.21
N GLU A 306 -10.03 -30.49 5.44
CA GLU A 306 -11.37 -31.12 5.35
C GLU A 306 -11.68 -31.60 3.91
N LYS A 307 -11.27 -30.85 2.89
CA LYS A 307 -11.44 -31.23 1.47
C LYS A 307 -10.35 -32.16 0.95
N CYS A 308 -9.15 -32.08 1.52
CA CYS A 308 -7.96 -32.83 1.11
C CYS A 308 -7.39 -33.60 2.31
N PRO A 309 -8.00 -34.75 2.72
CA PRO A 309 -7.64 -35.46 3.94
C PRO A 309 -6.21 -36.04 3.93
N ASN A 310 -5.57 -36.10 2.75
CA ASN A 310 -4.18 -36.55 2.59
C ASN A 310 -3.16 -35.40 2.78
N VAL A 311 -3.61 -34.19 3.05
CA VAL A 311 -2.74 -33.03 3.31
C VAL A 311 -2.82 -32.69 4.80
N GLN A 312 -1.68 -32.60 5.44
CA GLN A 312 -1.55 -32.08 6.80
C GLN A 312 -0.89 -30.70 6.73
N ILE A 313 -1.52 -29.69 7.32
CA ILE A 313 -1.01 -28.31 7.34
C ILE A 313 -0.85 -27.88 8.80
N ASP A 314 0.40 -27.58 9.16
CA ASP A 314 0.72 -26.96 10.46
C ASP A 314 0.94 -25.45 10.24
N VAL A 315 0.19 -24.60 10.93
CA VAL A 315 0.36 -23.14 10.83
C VAL A 315 1.15 -22.65 12.02
N TYR A 316 2.18 -21.85 11.76
CA TYR A 316 3.06 -21.27 12.78
C TYR A 316 2.92 -19.76 12.83
N LYS A 317 2.56 -19.26 14.00
CA LYS A 317 2.54 -17.85 14.32
C LYS A 317 3.95 -17.37 14.63
N ILE A 318 4.43 -16.41 13.86
CA ILE A 318 5.75 -15.80 14.06
C ILE A 318 5.57 -14.45 14.75
N ILE A 319 6.20 -14.30 15.91
CA ILE A 319 6.26 -13.03 16.63
C ILE A 319 7.40 -12.20 16.04
N ASN A 320 7.10 -10.95 15.73
CA ASN A 320 8.10 -10.04 15.21
C ASN A 320 8.98 -9.48 16.34
N ASN A 321 10.08 -10.17 16.64
CA ASN A 321 11.04 -9.70 17.64
C ASN A 321 11.95 -8.61 17.09
N PHE A 322 12.12 -8.56 15.76
CA PHE A 322 13.00 -7.60 15.11
C PHE A 322 12.46 -6.17 15.20
N PHE A 323 11.21 -5.93 14.84
CA PHE A 323 10.57 -4.61 14.92
C PHE A 323 9.83 -4.37 16.23
N GLY A 324 9.50 -5.42 16.96
CA GLY A 324 8.67 -5.41 18.19
C GLY A 324 7.34 -6.11 17.96
N ASP A 325 6.77 -6.63 19.05
CA ASP A 325 5.54 -7.43 19.07
C ASP A 325 4.26 -6.66 18.68
N THR A 326 4.34 -5.33 18.69
CA THR A 326 3.29 -4.44 18.17
C THR A 326 3.19 -4.45 16.64
N ILE A 327 4.21 -4.96 15.94
CA ILE A 327 4.20 -5.14 14.48
C ILE A 327 3.74 -6.57 14.20
N THR A 328 2.48 -6.70 13.83
CA THR A 328 1.77 -7.99 13.75
C THR A 328 1.56 -8.49 12.32
N VAL A 329 1.77 -7.64 11.33
CA VAL A 329 1.56 -7.97 9.90
C VAL A 329 2.61 -8.92 9.36
N SER A 330 2.21 -9.85 8.50
CA SER A 330 3.11 -10.86 7.93
C SER A 330 4.24 -10.26 7.09
N GLY A 331 3.96 -9.21 6.30
CA GLY A 331 4.93 -8.60 5.40
C GLY A 331 6.16 -7.97 6.05
N LEU A 332 6.16 -7.81 7.38
CA LEU A 332 7.29 -7.25 8.13
C LEU A 332 8.00 -8.30 8.99
N VAL A 333 7.62 -9.57 8.90
CA VAL A 333 8.33 -10.68 9.57
C VAL A 333 9.67 -10.92 8.88
N THR A 334 10.74 -11.03 9.68
CA THR A 334 12.09 -11.23 9.16
C THR A 334 12.46 -12.71 9.07
N ALA A 335 13.45 -13.04 8.21
CA ALA A 335 13.99 -14.41 8.13
C ALA A 335 14.55 -14.87 9.48
N THR A 336 15.21 -13.98 10.22
CA THR A 336 15.77 -14.28 11.54
C THR A 336 14.66 -14.70 12.51
N ASP A 337 13.54 -13.97 12.55
CA ASP A 337 12.40 -14.32 13.39
C ASP A 337 11.81 -15.69 13.04
N ILE A 338 11.73 -16.03 11.75
CA ILE A 338 11.25 -17.34 11.29
C ILE A 338 12.21 -18.45 11.71
N ILE A 339 13.50 -18.30 11.44
CA ILE A 339 14.53 -19.31 11.74
C ILE A 339 14.58 -19.58 13.24
N ASP A 340 14.67 -18.54 14.06
CA ASP A 340 14.80 -18.68 15.52
C ASP A 340 13.59 -19.36 16.16
N GLN A 341 12.38 -19.11 15.65
CA GLN A 341 11.15 -19.67 16.22
C GLN A 341 10.80 -21.05 15.65
N LEU A 342 11.35 -21.43 14.47
CA LEU A 342 11.00 -22.68 13.81
C LEU A 342 12.13 -23.72 13.74
N LYS A 343 13.37 -23.40 14.12
CA LYS A 343 14.54 -24.29 14.01
C LYS A 343 14.38 -25.68 14.64
N ASP A 344 13.57 -25.80 15.71
CA ASP A 344 13.32 -27.04 16.42
C ASP A 344 11.94 -27.65 16.10
N LYS A 345 11.24 -27.16 15.07
CA LYS A 345 9.91 -27.63 14.66
C LYS A 345 10.00 -28.64 13.52
N ASN A 346 9.08 -29.59 13.51
CA ASN A 346 8.93 -30.51 12.37
C ASN A 346 8.07 -29.86 11.29
N LEU A 347 8.71 -29.23 10.31
CA LEU A 347 8.03 -28.45 9.28
C LEU A 347 7.43 -29.30 8.12
N GLY A 348 7.69 -30.61 8.11
CA GLY A 348 7.25 -31.45 6.99
C GLY A 348 8.10 -31.27 5.73
N GLU A 349 7.49 -31.44 4.57
CA GLU A 349 8.21 -31.40 3.28
C GLU A 349 8.50 -29.98 2.79
N THR A 350 7.63 -29.02 3.13
CA THR A 350 7.69 -27.65 2.61
C THR A 350 7.18 -26.66 3.66
N LEU A 351 7.90 -25.56 3.81
CA LEU A 351 7.44 -24.38 4.55
C LEU A 351 7.00 -23.31 3.56
N TYR A 352 5.72 -22.95 3.61
CA TYR A 352 5.16 -21.83 2.86
C TYR A 352 5.23 -20.55 3.68
N ILE A 353 5.56 -19.45 3.01
CA ILE A 353 5.57 -18.10 3.57
C ILE A 353 4.80 -17.17 2.64
N PRO A 354 4.16 -16.11 3.14
CA PRO A 354 3.59 -15.07 2.29
C PRO A 354 4.66 -14.38 1.45
N ARG A 355 4.39 -14.19 0.15
CA ARG A 355 5.32 -13.48 -0.75
C ARG A 355 5.61 -12.04 -0.27
N SER A 356 4.66 -11.42 0.43
CA SER A 356 4.83 -10.09 1.04
C SER A 356 5.94 -10.00 2.10
N MET A 357 6.49 -11.12 2.58
CA MET A 357 7.68 -11.15 3.44
C MET A 357 8.98 -10.89 2.66
N LEU A 358 8.93 -11.01 1.34
CA LEU A 358 10.09 -10.85 0.47
C LEU A 358 10.06 -9.48 -0.22
N LYS A 359 11.22 -8.98 -0.57
CA LYS A 359 11.36 -7.79 -1.40
C LYS A 359 10.69 -8.04 -2.76
N ALA A 360 10.03 -7.03 -3.31
CA ALA A 360 9.41 -7.11 -4.62
C ALA A 360 10.46 -7.55 -5.67
N ASP A 361 10.08 -8.53 -6.49
CA ASP A 361 10.89 -9.11 -7.57
C ASP A 361 12.22 -9.76 -7.16
N GLU A 362 12.46 -9.94 -5.86
CA GLU A 362 13.64 -10.62 -5.33
C GLU A 362 13.24 -11.63 -4.23
N GLU A 363 14.01 -12.74 -4.11
CA GLU A 363 13.81 -13.75 -3.06
C GLU A 363 14.63 -13.41 -1.79
N ILE A 364 14.50 -12.16 -1.32
CA ILE A 364 15.27 -11.64 -0.19
C ILE A 364 14.33 -11.07 0.86
N PHE A 365 14.53 -11.43 2.12
CA PHE A 365 13.86 -10.80 3.26
C PHE A 365 14.41 -9.40 3.54
N LEU A 366 13.73 -8.69 4.46
CA LEU A 366 14.20 -7.42 5.03
C LEU A 366 15.58 -7.52 5.66
#